data_fc818c8903a3bf086398789e157574c7
#
_entry.id   fc818c8903a3bf086398789e157574c7
#
_cell.length_a   1.000
_cell.length_b   1.000
_cell.length_c   1.000
_cell.angle_alpha   90.00
_cell.angle_beta   90.00
_cell.angle_gamma   90.00
#
_symmetry.space_group_name_H-M   'P 1'
#
loop_
_entity.id
_entity.type
_entity.pdbx_description
1 polymer ?
#
loop_
_entity_poly.entity_id
_entity_poly.type
_entity_poly.pdbx_seq_one_letter_code
_entity_poly.pdbx_strand_id
1 'polypeptide(L)'
;MRKDQNSKILIGDWSPDYWQKAESDVLEKIASLNTEKDKFNCAIQFSRKVLKVHSTSFFIVTRFLPKSKRDDVELIYGSVRYPDEIVDSFDISPQEKRDLLGSWKEYYKISLTTSSFAESIDKGVPVLLAGFSETIKKYQIPTEYYLSFLEAMELDVEPRKFKNIDDLIENYIYGSAIVVGYFLAYVYGNSPGEDFKKTLESSKDLGIALQITNFVRDIHEDAYRNRVYIPETILEENNISSNKFFQLLDQDHEKILMARKSLAEIADSF
;
A
#
# COMPACT_ATOMS: atom_id res chain seq x y z
N MET A 1 -38.34 15.09 -5.48
CA MET A 1 -37.18 15.19 -4.59
C MET A 1 -35.93 15.08 -5.44
N ARG A 2 -35.24 16.19 -5.70
CA ARG A 2 -33.98 16.22 -6.45
C ARG A 2 -32.87 15.73 -5.50
N LYS A 3 -32.29 14.57 -5.75
CA LYS A 3 -31.11 14.12 -5.04
C LYS A 3 -29.93 15.03 -5.47
N ASP A 4 -29.28 15.62 -4.50
CA ASP A 4 -28.09 16.44 -4.64
C ASP A 4 -26.98 15.62 -5.36
N GLN A 5 -26.72 15.99 -6.61
CA GLN A 5 -25.60 15.45 -7.39
C GLN A 5 -24.27 16.12 -7.03
N ASN A 6 -24.25 17.05 -6.06
CA ASN A 6 -23.06 17.86 -5.76
C ASN A 6 -22.21 17.36 -4.59
N SER A 7 -22.56 16.26 -3.89
CA SER A 7 -21.77 15.74 -2.76
C SER A 7 -20.78 14.60 -3.14
N LYS A 8 -20.75 14.17 -4.41
CA LYS A 8 -19.85 13.10 -4.89
C LYS A 8 -18.52 13.59 -5.48
N ILE A 9 -18.26 14.89 -5.49
CA ILE A 9 -17.07 15.47 -6.15
C ILE A 9 -15.82 15.52 -5.25
N LEU A 10 -15.88 15.07 -4.00
CA LEU A 10 -14.78 15.21 -3.03
C LEU A 10 -14.04 13.91 -2.69
N ILE A 11 -14.51 12.75 -3.10
CA ILE A 11 -13.73 11.51 -3.10
C ILE A 11 -13.46 11.22 -4.56
N GLY A 12 -12.30 11.64 -5.05
CA GLY A 12 -11.92 11.49 -6.45
C GLY A 12 -12.00 10.02 -6.85
N ASP A 13 -12.80 9.75 -7.86
CA ASP A 13 -12.82 8.48 -8.57
C ASP A 13 -11.48 8.41 -9.33
N TRP A 14 -10.44 7.88 -8.66
CA TRP A 14 -9.11 7.73 -9.23
C TRP A 14 -9.10 6.52 -10.17
N SER A 15 -9.92 6.61 -11.22
CA SER A 15 -9.92 5.66 -12.34
C SER A 15 -8.55 5.64 -13.04
N PRO A 16 -8.24 4.61 -13.82
CA PRO A 16 -7.02 4.57 -14.64
C PRO A 16 -6.81 5.85 -15.44
N ASP A 17 -7.86 6.38 -16.06
CA ASP A 17 -7.81 7.63 -16.85
C ASP A 17 -7.46 8.85 -16.00
N TYR A 18 -7.98 8.92 -14.76
CA TYR A 18 -7.65 10.00 -13.85
C TYR A 18 -6.19 9.95 -13.41
N TRP A 19 -5.68 8.75 -13.08
CA TRP A 19 -4.26 8.56 -12.74
C TRP A 19 -3.36 8.97 -13.90
N GLN A 20 -3.67 8.51 -15.11
CA GLN A 20 -2.92 8.86 -16.32
C GLN A 20 -2.93 10.38 -16.57
N LYS A 21 -4.08 11.03 -16.44
CA LYS A 21 -4.19 12.48 -16.57
C LYS A 21 -3.40 13.22 -15.51
N ALA A 22 -3.51 12.81 -14.24
CA ALA A 22 -2.77 13.43 -13.14
C ALA A 22 -1.25 13.30 -13.31
N GLU A 23 -0.78 12.17 -13.79
CA GLU A 23 0.63 11.93 -14.16
C GLU A 23 1.05 12.85 -15.30
N SER A 24 0.27 12.94 -16.39
CA SER A 24 0.54 13.80 -17.54
C SER A 24 0.66 15.27 -17.14
N ASP A 25 -0.30 15.78 -16.34
CA ASP A 25 -0.29 17.17 -15.86
C ASP A 25 1.01 17.48 -15.05
N VAL A 26 1.50 16.51 -14.28
CA VAL A 26 2.74 16.67 -13.50
C VAL A 26 3.97 16.61 -14.41
N LEU A 27 3.99 15.71 -15.41
CA LEU A 27 5.08 15.61 -16.39
C LEU A 27 5.22 16.89 -17.23
N GLU A 28 4.11 17.48 -17.67
CA GLU A 28 4.12 18.77 -18.38
C GLU A 28 4.73 19.88 -17.51
N LYS A 29 4.37 19.91 -16.23
CA LYS A 29 4.97 20.86 -15.27
C LYS A 29 6.47 20.59 -15.09
N ILE A 30 6.90 19.35 -14.92
CA ILE A 30 8.31 18.95 -14.80
C ILE A 30 9.11 19.42 -16.03
N ALA A 31 8.57 19.23 -17.24
CA ALA A 31 9.21 19.62 -18.48
C ALA A 31 9.46 21.14 -18.58
N SER A 32 8.64 21.96 -17.92
CA SER A 32 8.80 23.42 -17.87
C SER A 32 9.84 23.92 -16.88
N LEU A 33 10.39 23.06 -16.02
CA LEU A 33 11.30 23.42 -14.93
C LEU A 33 12.75 23.13 -15.31
N ASN A 34 13.66 23.99 -14.82
CA ASN A 34 15.08 23.93 -15.18
C ASN A 34 15.95 23.23 -14.13
N THR A 35 15.53 23.20 -12.86
CA THR A 35 16.36 22.63 -11.80
C THR A 35 15.87 21.27 -11.34
N GLU A 36 16.80 20.37 -11.05
CA GLU A 36 16.52 19.03 -10.48
C GLU A 36 15.64 19.14 -9.21
N LYS A 37 15.97 20.10 -8.34
CA LYS A 37 15.22 20.34 -7.10
C LYS A 37 13.78 20.71 -7.36
N ASP A 38 13.48 21.57 -8.34
CA ASP A 38 12.12 21.98 -8.65
C ASP A 38 11.34 20.84 -9.28
N LYS A 39 11.98 20.07 -10.18
CA LYS A 39 11.39 18.85 -10.77
C LYS A 39 11.04 17.84 -9.67
N PHE A 40 11.95 17.53 -8.76
CA PHE A 40 11.73 16.62 -7.65
C PHE A 40 10.61 17.11 -6.69
N ASN A 41 10.53 18.43 -6.46
CA ASN A 41 9.43 19.00 -5.67
C ASN A 41 8.04 18.71 -6.29
N CYS A 42 7.93 18.52 -7.62
CA CYS A 42 6.67 18.11 -8.23
C CYS A 42 6.26 16.70 -7.81
N ALA A 43 7.20 15.76 -7.71
CA ALA A 43 6.93 14.42 -7.20
C ALA A 43 6.43 14.44 -5.75
N ILE A 44 7.06 15.24 -4.88
CA ILE A 44 6.62 15.43 -3.49
C ILE A 44 5.20 16.00 -3.44
N GLN A 45 4.91 17.03 -4.24
CA GLN A 45 3.56 17.63 -4.28
C GLN A 45 2.52 16.66 -4.81
N PHE A 46 2.86 15.85 -5.80
CA PHE A 46 1.97 14.84 -6.35
C PHE A 46 1.69 13.73 -5.32
N SER A 47 2.71 13.18 -4.69
CA SER A 47 2.58 12.19 -3.62
C SER A 47 1.74 12.72 -2.44
N ARG A 48 1.95 13.99 -2.06
CA ARG A 48 1.14 14.67 -1.04
C ARG A 48 -0.33 14.77 -1.43
N LYS A 49 -0.64 15.08 -2.70
CA LYS A 49 -2.00 15.12 -3.22
C LYS A 49 -2.65 13.74 -3.13
N VAL A 50 -1.92 12.70 -3.57
CA VAL A 50 -2.37 11.30 -3.46
C VAL A 50 -2.67 10.94 -2.02
N LEU A 51 -1.74 11.16 -1.09
CA LEU A 51 -1.95 10.90 0.34
C LEU A 51 -3.17 11.64 0.90
N LYS A 52 -3.33 12.92 0.59
CA LYS A 52 -4.44 13.73 1.11
C LYS A 52 -5.81 13.21 0.65
N VAL A 53 -5.89 12.70 -0.56
CA VAL A 53 -7.15 12.19 -1.13
C VAL A 53 -7.48 10.80 -0.58
N HIS A 54 -6.50 9.90 -0.55
CA HIS A 54 -6.73 8.50 -0.21
C HIS A 54 -6.65 8.19 1.30
N SER A 55 -5.99 9.02 2.11
CA SER A 55 -5.90 8.80 3.55
C SER A 55 -5.84 10.11 4.34
N THR A 56 -7.01 10.68 4.65
CA THR A 56 -7.11 11.93 5.42
C THR A 56 -6.47 11.83 6.80
N SER A 57 -6.66 10.72 7.51
CA SER A 57 -6.09 10.51 8.85
C SER A 57 -4.57 10.43 8.80
N PHE A 58 -4.00 9.65 7.89
CA PHE A 58 -2.56 9.54 7.74
C PHE A 58 -1.94 10.86 7.23
N PHE A 59 -2.64 11.59 6.32
CA PHE A 59 -2.23 12.93 5.93
C PHE A 59 -2.10 13.87 7.12
N ILE A 60 -3.06 13.87 8.06
CA ILE A 60 -3.00 14.70 9.27
C ILE A 60 -1.81 14.28 10.14
N VAL A 61 -1.63 12.99 10.38
CA VAL A 61 -0.52 12.47 11.18
C VAL A 61 0.83 12.87 10.61
N THR A 62 1.01 12.81 9.28
CA THR A 62 2.29 13.23 8.67
C THR A 62 2.61 14.70 8.87
N ARG A 63 1.63 15.58 9.19
CA ARG A 63 1.90 17.02 9.49
C ARG A 63 2.72 17.23 10.76
N PHE A 64 2.72 16.26 11.67
CA PHE A 64 3.55 16.31 12.88
C PHE A 64 5.01 15.90 12.64
N LEU A 65 5.33 15.34 11.51
CA LEU A 65 6.71 14.97 11.15
C LEU A 65 7.53 16.20 10.73
N PRO A 66 8.85 16.21 11.02
CA PRO A 66 9.78 17.18 10.43
C PRO A 66 9.67 17.15 8.90
N LYS A 67 9.78 18.32 8.26
CA LYS A 67 9.57 18.44 6.80
C LYS A 67 10.42 17.45 6.00
N SER A 68 11.68 17.25 6.38
CA SER A 68 12.62 16.36 5.69
C SER A 68 12.16 14.89 5.69
N LYS A 69 11.56 14.42 6.79
CA LYS A 69 11.02 13.06 6.90
C LYS A 69 9.62 12.95 6.29
N ARG A 70 8.82 14.01 6.42
CA ARG A 70 7.48 14.08 5.86
C ARG A 70 7.45 13.90 4.35
N ASP A 71 8.31 14.62 3.65
CA ASP A 71 8.38 14.56 2.19
C ASP A 71 8.74 13.12 1.73
N ASP A 72 9.67 12.44 2.41
CA ASP A 72 10.02 11.06 2.12
C ASP A 72 8.87 10.07 2.43
N VAL A 73 8.15 10.26 3.54
CA VAL A 73 6.95 9.44 3.88
C VAL A 73 5.83 9.63 2.86
N GLU A 74 5.64 10.85 2.35
CA GLU A 74 4.66 11.12 1.29
C GLU A 74 5.03 10.44 -0.02
N LEU A 75 6.33 10.41 -0.38
CA LEU A 75 6.83 9.68 -1.55
C LEU A 75 6.62 8.17 -1.42
N ILE A 76 6.91 7.59 -0.25
CA ILE A 76 6.62 6.19 0.04
C ILE A 76 5.12 5.92 -0.13
N TYR A 77 4.25 6.74 0.47
CA TYR A 77 2.81 6.54 0.35
C TYR A 77 2.33 6.57 -1.10
N GLY A 78 2.80 7.54 -1.89
CA GLY A 78 2.43 7.66 -3.30
C GLY A 78 2.80 6.41 -4.11
N SER A 79 3.97 5.84 -3.86
CA SER A 79 4.47 4.67 -4.58
C SER A 79 3.73 3.38 -4.23
N VAL A 80 3.29 3.21 -2.97
CA VAL A 80 2.52 2.02 -2.56
C VAL A 80 1.04 2.16 -2.91
N ARG A 81 0.49 3.39 -2.92
CA ARG A 81 -0.93 3.60 -3.17
C ARG A 81 -1.35 3.28 -4.60
N TYR A 82 -0.54 3.57 -5.60
CA TYR A 82 -0.90 3.30 -6.98
C TYR A 82 -1.07 1.80 -7.30
N PRO A 83 -0.12 0.90 -6.94
CA PRO A 83 -0.34 -0.55 -7.07
C PRO A 83 -1.56 -1.07 -6.28
N ASP A 84 -1.82 -0.53 -5.11
CA ASP A 84 -2.99 -0.83 -4.28
C ASP A 84 -4.30 -0.44 -5.01
N GLU A 85 -4.38 0.74 -5.64
CA GLU A 85 -5.52 1.15 -6.45
C GLU A 85 -5.75 0.25 -7.68
N ILE A 86 -4.69 -0.23 -8.32
CA ILE A 86 -4.81 -1.17 -9.45
C ILE A 86 -5.60 -2.40 -9.02
N VAL A 87 -5.30 -2.96 -7.85
CA VAL A 87 -5.92 -4.21 -7.42
C VAL A 87 -7.27 -3.99 -6.75
N ASP A 88 -7.48 -2.87 -6.08
CA ASP A 88 -8.67 -2.60 -5.28
C ASP A 88 -9.78 -1.87 -6.04
N SER A 89 -9.41 -0.90 -6.87
CA SER A 89 -10.37 0.10 -7.38
C SER A 89 -10.52 0.11 -8.89
N PHE A 90 -9.51 -0.38 -9.66
CA PHE A 90 -9.62 -0.34 -11.11
C PHE A 90 -10.57 -1.41 -11.63
N ASP A 91 -11.61 -0.98 -12.33
CA ASP A 91 -12.57 -1.87 -13.01
C ASP A 91 -12.02 -2.34 -14.37
N ILE A 92 -10.99 -3.18 -14.30
CA ILE A 92 -10.29 -3.78 -15.44
C ILE A 92 -10.09 -5.29 -15.20
N SER A 93 -9.80 -6.02 -16.27
CA SER A 93 -9.61 -7.47 -16.17
C SER A 93 -8.40 -7.85 -15.30
N PRO A 94 -8.39 -9.06 -14.70
CA PRO A 94 -7.23 -9.56 -13.96
C PRO A 94 -5.93 -9.55 -14.77
N GLN A 95 -6.00 -9.79 -16.09
CA GLN A 95 -4.83 -9.72 -16.95
C GLN A 95 -4.28 -8.29 -17.06
N GLU A 96 -5.16 -7.31 -17.28
CA GLU A 96 -4.77 -5.89 -17.33
C GLU A 96 -4.16 -5.42 -16.01
N LYS A 97 -4.69 -5.87 -14.86
CA LYS A 97 -4.09 -5.59 -13.54
C LYS A 97 -2.66 -6.13 -13.46
N ARG A 98 -2.45 -7.40 -13.86
CA ARG A 98 -1.09 -8.01 -13.90
C ARG A 98 -0.15 -7.26 -14.83
N ASP A 99 -0.61 -6.84 -16.01
CA ASP A 99 0.20 -6.11 -16.98
C ASP A 99 0.64 -4.74 -16.43
N LEU A 100 -0.27 -4.03 -15.73
CA LEU A 100 0.04 -2.77 -15.05
C LEU A 100 1.05 -2.96 -13.91
N LEU A 101 0.83 -3.96 -13.03
CA LEU A 101 1.77 -4.27 -11.95
C LEU A 101 3.14 -4.71 -12.49
N GLY A 102 3.16 -5.54 -13.54
CA GLY A 102 4.39 -5.96 -14.23
C GLY A 102 5.15 -4.77 -14.81
N SER A 103 4.46 -3.86 -15.50
CA SER A 103 5.06 -2.64 -16.04
C SER A 103 5.60 -1.74 -14.93
N TRP A 104 4.87 -1.60 -13.82
CA TRP A 104 5.29 -0.85 -12.65
C TRP A 104 6.55 -1.44 -11.99
N LYS A 105 6.64 -2.76 -11.90
CA LYS A 105 7.81 -3.50 -11.41
C LYS A 105 9.05 -3.25 -12.29
N GLU A 106 8.87 -3.24 -13.61
CA GLU A 106 9.98 -2.93 -14.54
C GLU A 106 10.42 -1.46 -14.44
N TYR A 107 9.50 -0.51 -14.34
CA TYR A 107 9.84 0.90 -14.10
C TYR A 107 10.58 1.09 -12.77
N TYR A 108 10.21 0.36 -11.71
CA TYR A 108 10.97 0.36 -10.46
C TYR A 108 12.42 -0.08 -10.67
N LYS A 109 12.64 -1.18 -11.37
CA LYS A 109 14.00 -1.65 -11.67
C LYS A 109 14.79 -0.62 -12.49
N ILE A 110 14.18 0.01 -13.48
CA ILE A 110 14.79 1.10 -14.26
C ILE A 110 15.20 2.25 -13.34
N SER A 111 14.31 2.69 -12.44
CA SER A 111 14.56 3.82 -11.53
C SER A 111 15.76 3.60 -10.60
N LEU A 112 16.07 2.36 -10.25
CA LEU A 112 17.23 2.01 -9.45
C LEU A 112 18.57 2.16 -10.19
N THR A 113 18.55 2.15 -11.53
CA THR A 113 19.75 2.29 -12.39
C THR A 113 20.06 3.73 -12.76
N THR A 114 19.18 4.67 -12.43
CA THR A 114 19.35 6.09 -12.75
C THR A 114 20.15 6.82 -11.66
N SER A 115 20.84 7.88 -12.06
CA SER A 115 21.66 8.69 -11.16
C SER A 115 20.90 9.87 -10.54
N SER A 116 19.74 10.23 -11.10
CA SER A 116 18.92 11.35 -10.65
C SER A 116 17.44 11.16 -10.93
N PHE A 117 16.59 11.97 -10.29
CA PHE A 117 15.16 11.99 -10.54
C PHE A 117 14.84 12.37 -12.00
N ALA A 118 15.53 13.39 -12.56
CA ALA A 118 15.31 13.81 -13.93
C ALA A 118 15.66 12.69 -14.93
N GLU A 119 16.77 11.97 -14.73
CA GLU A 119 17.12 10.84 -15.56
C GLU A 119 16.05 9.73 -15.49
N SER A 120 15.44 9.50 -14.32
CA SER A 120 14.33 8.56 -14.20
C SER A 120 13.13 8.99 -15.06
N ILE A 121 12.78 10.27 -15.00
CA ILE A 121 11.70 10.83 -15.84
C ILE A 121 12.02 10.71 -17.33
N ASP A 122 13.25 11.03 -17.73
CA ASP A 122 13.68 10.94 -19.14
C ASP A 122 13.64 9.51 -19.67
N LYS A 123 13.80 8.50 -18.79
CA LYS A 123 13.63 7.07 -19.11
C LYS A 123 12.16 6.59 -19.04
N GLY A 124 11.21 7.48 -18.81
CA GLY A 124 9.78 7.18 -18.77
C GLY A 124 9.31 6.54 -17.46
N VAL A 125 10.10 6.62 -16.39
CA VAL A 125 9.67 6.13 -15.06
C VAL A 125 8.55 7.04 -14.54
N PRO A 126 7.41 6.49 -14.08
CA PRO A 126 6.34 7.27 -13.47
C PRO A 126 6.82 8.16 -12.31
N VAL A 127 6.25 9.37 -12.20
CA VAL A 127 6.69 10.41 -11.27
C VAL A 127 6.72 9.93 -9.81
N LEU A 128 5.68 9.19 -9.38
CA LEU A 128 5.62 8.65 -8.03
C LEU A 128 6.76 7.68 -7.75
N LEU A 129 7.05 6.83 -8.72
CA LEU A 129 8.08 5.79 -8.60
C LEU A 129 9.48 6.40 -8.70
N ALA A 130 9.69 7.37 -9.60
CA ALA A 130 10.93 8.13 -9.70
C ALA A 130 11.23 8.87 -8.38
N GLY A 131 10.21 9.51 -7.78
CA GLY A 131 10.35 10.17 -6.48
C GLY A 131 10.67 9.19 -5.34
N PHE A 132 9.99 8.06 -5.30
CA PHE A 132 10.25 7.01 -4.31
C PHE A 132 11.65 6.40 -4.43
N SER A 133 12.15 6.20 -5.65
CA SER A 133 13.50 5.66 -5.85
C SER A 133 14.59 6.54 -5.24
N GLU A 134 14.41 7.87 -5.22
CA GLU A 134 15.34 8.78 -4.53
C GLU A 134 15.30 8.58 -3.01
N THR A 135 14.13 8.27 -2.43
CA THR A 135 14.02 7.88 -1.01
C THR A 135 14.73 6.55 -0.73
N ILE A 136 14.56 5.55 -1.59
CA ILE A 136 15.27 4.26 -1.51
C ILE A 136 16.78 4.47 -1.48
N LYS A 137 17.32 5.24 -2.43
CA LYS A 137 18.76 5.56 -2.53
C LYS A 137 19.25 6.35 -1.32
N LYS A 138 18.51 7.39 -0.91
CA LYS A 138 18.84 8.27 0.21
C LYS A 138 19.03 7.51 1.53
N TYR A 139 18.14 6.58 1.83
CA TYR A 139 18.16 5.82 3.07
C TYR A 139 18.79 4.43 2.94
N GLN A 140 19.28 4.07 1.74
CA GLN A 140 19.84 2.75 1.45
C GLN A 140 18.88 1.61 1.84
N ILE A 141 17.59 1.80 1.54
CA ILE A 141 16.56 0.80 1.81
C ILE A 141 16.78 -0.41 0.89
N PRO A 142 16.75 -1.66 1.41
CA PRO A 142 16.84 -2.85 0.57
C PRO A 142 15.79 -2.86 -0.53
N THR A 143 16.24 -2.98 -1.77
CA THR A 143 15.38 -2.84 -2.96
C THR A 143 14.35 -3.97 -3.08
N GLU A 144 14.66 -5.13 -2.51
CA GLU A 144 13.81 -6.30 -2.43
C GLU A 144 12.52 -6.08 -1.62
N TYR A 145 12.50 -5.15 -0.67
CA TYR A 145 11.29 -4.87 0.11
C TYR A 145 10.15 -4.36 -0.78
N TYR A 146 10.45 -3.50 -1.74
CA TYR A 146 9.42 -3.03 -2.65
C TYR A 146 8.98 -4.09 -3.65
N LEU A 147 9.88 -4.99 -4.05
CA LEU A 147 9.52 -6.13 -4.88
C LEU A 147 8.56 -7.07 -4.14
N SER A 148 8.81 -7.34 -2.86
CA SER A 148 7.91 -8.13 -2.00
C SER A 148 6.55 -7.46 -1.82
N PHE A 149 6.50 -6.12 -1.74
CA PHE A 149 5.24 -5.39 -1.74
C PHE A 149 4.46 -5.61 -3.05
N LEU A 150 5.11 -5.50 -4.20
CA LEU A 150 4.47 -5.73 -5.49
C LEU A 150 4.00 -7.18 -5.65
N GLU A 151 4.74 -8.15 -5.13
CA GLU A 151 4.32 -9.57 -5.12
C GLU A 151 3.05 -9.78 -4.27
N ALA A 152 2.92 -9.08 -3.13
CA ALA A 152 1.69 -9.11 -2.35
C ALA A 152 0.49 -8.49 -3.12
N MET A 153 0.71 -7.42 -3.88
CA MET A 153 -0.33 -6.84 -4.75
C MET A 153 -0.72 -7.80 -5.89
N GLU A 154 0.23 -8.53 -6.46
CA GLU A 154 -0.07 -9.56 -7.48
C GLU A 154 -0.97 -10.67 -6.91
N LEU A 155 -0.83 -11.05 -5.63
CA LEU A 155 -1.70 -12.04 -4.97
C LEU A 155 -3.15 -11.52 -4.83
N ASP A 156 -3.36 -10.23 -4.71
CA ASP A 156 -4.70 -9.63 -4.60
C ASP A 156 -5.46 -9.58 -5.94
N VAL A 157 -4.78 -9.80 -7.07
CA VAL A 157 -5.43 -9.95 -8.38
C VAL A 157 -6.17 -11.29 -8.48
N GLU A 158 -5.59 -12.36 -7.92
CA GLU A 158 -6.19 -13.69 -7.83
C GLU A 158 -6.06 -14.20 -6.38
N PRO A 159 -7.02 -13.82 -5.50
CA PRO A 159 -6.94 -14.11 -4.08
C PRO A 159 -6.83 -15.60 -3.78
N ARG A 160 -5.96 -15.96 -2.87
CA ARG A 160 -5.79 -17.33 -2.37
C ARG A 160 -6.27 -17.46 -0.92
N LYS A 161 -6.40 -18.69 -0.46
CA LYS A 161 -6.63 -19.01 0.95
C LYS A 161 -5.28 -19.19 1.65
N PHE A 162 -5.27 -18.90 2.94
CA PHE A 162 -4.11 -19.08 3.82
C PHE A 162 -4.39 -20.22 4.80
N LYS A 163 -3.45 -21.15 4.94
CA LYS A 163 -3.63 -22.33 5.79
C LYS A 163 -3.73 -21.97 7.26
N ASN A 164 -2.79 -21.18 7.74
CA ASN A 164 -2.64 -20.76 9.13
C ASN A 164 -2.08 -19.33 9.19
N ILE A 165 -1.89 -18.82 10.41
CA ILE A 165 -1.40 -17.45 10.62
C ILE A 165 0.02 -17.25 10.08
N ASP A 166 0.89 -18.24 10.19
CA ASP A 166 2.27 -18.15 9.68
C ASP A 166 2.27 -18.04 8.15
N ASP A 167 1.45 -18.85 7.46
CA ASP A 167 1.26 -18.75 6.00
C ASP A 167 0.74 -17.37 5.59
N LEU A 168 -0.20 -16.79 6.35
CA LEU A 168 -0.71 -15.44 6.10
C LEU A 168 0.38 -14.39 6.31
N ILE A 169 1.16 -14.51 7.39
CA ILE A 169 2.24 -13.55 7.72
C ILE A 169 3.34 -13.63 6.66
N GLU A 170 3.86 -14.82 6.37
CA GLU A 170 5.03 -14.99 5.52
C GLU A 170 4.72 -14.70 4.05
N ASN A 171 3.55 -15.10 3.58
CA ASN A 171 3.23 -15.05 2.15
C ASN A 171 2.33 -13.89 1.73
N TYR A 172 1.83 -13.07 2.69
CA TYR A 172 1.04 -11.90 2.37
C TYR A 172 1.36 -10.68 3.24
N ILE A 173 1.26 -10.78 4.58
CA ILE A 173 1.46 -9.63 5.47
C ILE A 173 2.90 -9.10 5.34
N TYR A 174 3.88 -9.96 5.10
CA TYR A 174 5.25 -9.54 4.87
C TYR A 174 5.34 -8.47 3.76
N GLY A 175 4.77 -8.73 2.61
CA GLY A 175 4.76 -7.80 1.48
C GLY A 175 3.78 -6.64 1.67
N SER A 176 2.55 -6.92 2.13
CA SER A 176 1.50 -5.89 2.18
C SER A 176 1.64 -4.88 3.33
N ALA A 177 2.32 -5.24 4.44
CA ALA A 177 2.42 -4.38 5.62
C ALA A 177 3.82 -4.30 6.24
N ILE A 178 4.51 -5.43 6.46
CA ILE A 178 5.80 -5.43 7.18
C ILE A 178 6.84 -4.60 6.43
N VAL A 179 7.01 -4.81 5.13
CA VAL A 179 7.99 -4.05 4.34
C VAL A 179 7.65 -2.56 4.26
N VAL A 180 6.35 -2.19 4.29
CA VAL A 180 5.92 -0.79 4.38
C VAL A 180 6.33 -0.18 5.72
N GLY A 181 6.19 -0.94 6.81
CA GLY A 181 6.73 -0.58 8.11
C GLY A 181 8.25 -0.39 8.07
N TYR A 182 8.97 -1.26 7.37
CA TYR A 182 10.43 -1.14 7.21
C TYR A 182 10.81 0.14 6.46
N PHE A 183 10.11 0.53 5.39
CA PHE A 183 10.37 1.83 4.73
C PHE A 183 10.30 2.98 5.73
N LEU A 184 9.28 3.00 6.58
CA LEU A 184 9.13 4.04 7.61
C LEU A 184 10.22 3.94 8.67
N ALA A 185 10.63 2.74 9.09
CA ALA A 185 11.73 2.54 10.03
C ALA A 185 13.05 3.11 9.50
N TYR A 186 13.37 2.89 8.22
CA TYR A 186 14.56 3.48 7.59
C TYR A 186 14.49 5.02 7.54
N VAL A 187 13.32 5.60 7.28
CA VAL A 187 13.14 7.05 7.28
C VAL A 187 13.22 7.63 8.69
N TYR A 188 12.61 6.99 9.68
CA TYR A 188 12.61 7.50 11.06
C TYR A 188 13.94 7.27 11.76
N GLY A 189 14.62 6.17 11.45
CA GLY A 189 15.82 5.74 12.15
C GLY A 189 15.50 5.17 13.55
N ASN A 190 16.54 4.97 14.34
CA ASN A 190 16.48 4.50 15.72
C ASN A 190 17.02 5.56 16.70
N SER A 191 16.76 5.35 17.98
CA SER A 191 17.34 6.18 19.03
C SER A 191 18.87 6.00 19.08
N PRO A 192 19.64 7.06 19.45
CA PRO A 192 21.09 6.94 19.56
C PRO A 192 21.50 5.80 20.52
N GLY A 193 22.34 4.90 20.03
CA GLY A 193 22.85 3.77 20.81
C GLY A 193 21.98 2.51 20.76
N GLU A 194 20.83 2.54 20.13
CA GLU A 194 20.00 1.35 19.91
C GLU A 194 20.41 0.61 18.64
N ASP A 195 20.22 -0.71 18.65
CA ASP A 195 20.41 -1.54 17.47
C ASP A 195 19.23 -1.37 16.50
N PHE A 196 19.53 -0.98 15.26
CA PHE A 196 18.51 -0.80 14.23
C PHE A 196 17.72 -2.08 13.94
N LYS A 197 18.32 -3.25 14.20
CA LYS A 197 17.62 -4.53 14.11
C LYS A 197 16.39 -4.59 15.02
N LYS A 198 16.46 -4.06 16.24
CA LYS A 198 15.30 -3.98 17.15
C LYS A 198 14.21 -3.06 16.61
N THR A 199 14.59 -1.96 15.94
CA THR A 199 13.62 -1.09 15.27
C THR A 199 12.87 -1.84 14.17
N LEU A 200 13.56 -2.65 13.38
CA LEU A 200 12.91 -3.48 12.34
C LEU A 200 12.03 -4.57 12.97
N GLU A 201 12.45 -5.22 14.05
CA GLU A 201 11.63 -6.20 14.79
C GLU A 201 10.33 -5.57 15.30
N SER A 202 10.41 -4.44 16.00
CA SER A 202 9.21 -3.71 16.47
C SER A 202 8.33 -3.21 15.32
N SER A 203 8.94 -2.80 14.21
CA SER A 203 8.21 -2.38 13.01
C SER A 203 7.50 -3.56 12.34
N LYS A 204 8.09 -4.75 12.37
CA LYS A 204 7.47 -6.00 11.90
C LYS A 204 6.24 -6.32 12.74
N ASP A 205 6.38 -6.36 14.06
CA ASP A 205 5.29 -6.69 14.99
C ASP A 205 4.13 -5.71 14.83
N LEU A 206 4.43 -4.41 14.80
CA LEU A 206 3.41 -3.37 14.54
C LEU A 206 2.75 -3.55 13.17
N GLY A 207 3.51 -3.88 12.13
CA GLY A 207 2.99 -4.15 10.79
C GLY A 207 2.01 -5.32 10.78
N ILE A 208 2.33 -6.42 11.47
CA ILE A 208 1.45 -7.59 11.61
C ILE A 208 0.17 -7.20 12.37
N ALA A 209 0.31 -6.59 13.55
CA ALA A 209 -0.83 -6.19 14.36
C ALA A 209 -1.80 -5.27 13.62
N LEU A 210 -1.29 -4.25 12.93
CA LEU A 210 -2.11 -3.31 12.15
C LEU A 210 -2.80 -3.99 10.97
N GLN A 211 -2.10 -4.88 10.25
CA GLN A 211 -2.68 -5.54 9.08
C GLN A 211 -3.76 -6.55 9.49
N ILE A 212 -3.54 -7.33 10.53
CA ILE A 212 -4.57 -8.22 11.08
C ILE A 212 -5.78 -7.41 11.56
N THR A 213 -5.55 -6.27 12.21
CA THR A 213 -6.64 -5.36 12.62
C THR A 213 -7.43 -4.85 11.42
N ASN A 214 -6.76 -4.54 10.30
CA ASN A 214 -7.44 -4.16 9.04
C ASN A 214 -8.33 -5.31 8.55
N PHE A 215 -7.85 -6.55 8.51
CA PHE A 215 -8.66 -7.71 8.09
C PHE A 215 -9.89 -7.94 8.98
N VAL A 216 -9.76 -7.72 10.29
CA VAL A 216 -10.90 -7.77 11.22
C VAL A 216 -11.92 -6.67 10.93
N ARG A 217 -11.45 -5.45 10.63
CA ARG A 217 -12.29 -4.29 10.34
C ARG A 217 -13.00 -4.43 8.99
N ASP A 218 -12.26 -4.79 7.96
CA ASP A 218 -12.66 -4.66 6.56
C ASP A 218 -13.22 -5.97 5.97
N ILE A 219 -13.54 -6.97 6.80
CA ILE A 219 -13.96 -8.33 6.40
C ILE A 219 -15.08 -8.35 5.35
N HIS A 220 -16.07 -7.44 5.42
CA HIS A 220 -17.15 -7.36 4.43
C HIS A 220 -16.67 -6.76 3.11
N GLU A 221 -15.80 -5.75 3.17
CA GLU A 221 -15.22 -5.13 1.98
C GLU A 221 -14.27 -6.08 1.26
N ASP A 222 -13.44 -6.81 1.99
CA ASP A 222 -12.56 -7.85 1.46
C ASP A 222 -13.37 -8.98 0.82
N ALA A 223 -14.43 -9.43 1.48
CA ALA A 223 -15.33 -10.47 0.95
C ALA A 223 -16.02 -10.01 -0.35
N TYR A 224 -16.40 -8.74 -0.46
CA TYR A 224 -16.96 -8.19 -1.71
C TYR A 224 -15.96 -8.29 -2.88
N ARG A 225 -14.66 -8.19 -2.58
CA ARG A 225 -13.56 -8.41 -3.54
C ARG A 225 -13.17 -9.89 -3.67
N ASN A 226 -13.96 -10.82 -3.11
CA ASN A 226 -13.68 -12.25 -3.06
C ASN A 226 -12.37 -12.60 -2.32
N ARG A 227 -11.96 -11.78 -1.35
CA ARG A 227 -10.77 -11.98 -0.51
C ARG A 227 -11.16 -12.48 0.87
N VAL A 228 -10.44 -13.49 1.36
CA VAL A 228 -10.63 -14.04 2.72
C VAL A 228 -9.27 -14.16 3.39
N TYR A 229 -8.99 -13.21 4.29
CA TYR A 229 -7.72 -13.15 5.03
C TYR A 229 -7.77 -13.89 6.38
N ILE A 230 -8.93 -14.49 6.74
CA ILE A 230 -9.00 -15.38 7.91
C ILE A 230 -8.42 -16.73 7.51
N PRO A 231 -7.34 -17.20 8.19
CA PRO A 231 -6.75 -18.52 7.92
C PRO A 231 -7.73 -19.69 8.06
N GLU A 232 -7.51 -20.74 7.26
CA GLU A 232 -8.36 -21.93 7.27
C GLU A 232 -8.42 -22.59 8.66
N THR A 233 -7.31 -22.64 9.39
CA THR A 233 -7.29 -23.15 10.79
C THR A 233 -8.27 -22.41 11.69
N ILE A 234 -8.33 -21.08 11.61
CA ILE A 234 -9.27 -20.27 12.42
C ILE A 234 -10.71 -20.52 12.00
N LEU A 235 -10.95 -20.65 10.68
CA LEU A 235 -12.29 -21.01 10.19
C LEU A 235 -12.73 -22.39 10.69
N GLU A 236 -11.86 -23.38 10.64
CA GLU A 236 -12.13 -24.75 11.11
C GLU A 236 -12.40 -24.81 12.61
N GLU A 237 -11.58 -24.14 13.43
CA GLU A 237 -11.77 -24.03 14.88
C GLU A 237 -13.14 -23.44 15.25
N ASN A 238 -13.67 -22.56 14.42
CA ASN A 238 -14.99 -21.97 14.59
C ASN A 238 -16.09 -22.73 13.83
N ASN A 239 -15.81 -23.92 13.33
CA ASN A 239 -16.74 -24.76 12.56
C ASN A 239 -17.35 -24.02 11.35
N ILE A 240 -16.52 -23.26 10.64
CA ILE A 240 -16.85 -22.56 9.40
C ILE A 240 -16.18 -23.30 8.25
N SER A 241 -16.98 -23.85 7.37
CA SER A 241 -16.47 -24.39 6.09
C SER A 241 -16.21 -23.23 5.13
N SER A 242 -15.06 -23.23 4.44
CA SER A 242 -14.65 -22.15 3.52
C SER A 242 -15.69 -21.83 2.44
N ASN A 243 -16.44 -22.82 1.97
CA ASN A 243 -17.52 -22.63 0.98
C ASN A 243 -18.80 -22.01 1.58
N LYS A 244 -18.94 -21.96 2.90
CA LYS A 244 -20.06 -21.30 3.60
C LYS A 244 -19.68 -19.95 4.19
N PHE A 245 -18.41 -19.55 4.09
CA PHE A 245 -17.91 -18.31 4.69
C PHE A 245 -18.73 -17.09 4.28
N PHE A 246 -18.89 -16.85 2.99
CA PHE A 246 -19.62 -15.68 2.47
C PHE A 246 -21.09 -15.68 2.90
N GLN A 247 -21.76 -16.86 2.86
CA GLN A 247 -23.15 -16.99 3.31
C GLN A 247 -23.29 -16.67 4.79
N LEU A 248 -22.37 -17.15 5.63
CA LEU A 248 -22.41 -16.90 7.08
C LEU A 248 -22.06 -15.43 7.39
N LEU A 249 -21.17 -14.82 6.62
CA LEU A 249 -20.82 -13.42 6.73
C LEU A 249 -22.03 -12.52 6.41
N ASP A 250 -22.75 -12.79 5.33
CA ASP A 250 -23.95 -12.03 4.93
C ASP A 250 -25.08 -12.12 5.99
N GLN A 251 -25.08 -13.17 6.80
CA GLN A 251 -26.06 -13.38 7.88
C GLN A 251 -25.59 -12.84 9.24
N ASP A 252 -24.45 -12.17 9.33
CA ASP A 252 -23.79 -11.75 10.60
C ASP A 252 -23.75 -12.90 11.63
N HIS A 253 -23.45 -14.12 11.15
CA HIS A 253 -23.55 -15.33 11.96
C HIS A 253 -22.53 -15.30 13.11
N GLU A 254 -22.94 -15.75 14.31
CA GLU A 254 -22.13 -15.77 15.54
C GLU A 254 -20.74 -16.39 15.33
N LYS A 255 -20.63 -17.45 14.50
CA LYS A 255 -19.35 -18.09 14.16
C LYS A 255 -18.38 -17.13 13.48
N ILE A 256 -18.86 -16.24 12.61
CA ILE A 256 -18.02 -15.20 11.99
C ILE A 256 -17.50 -14.22 13.04
N LEU A 257 -18.36 -13.84 13.98
CA LEU A 257 -17.95 -12.98 15.09
C LEU A 257 -16.85 -13.64 15.95
N MET A 258 -16.99 -14.94 16.22
CA MET A 258 -15.97 -15.72 16.95
C MET A 258 -14.66 -15.81 16.17
N ALA A 259 -14.69 -16.11 14.88
CA ALA A 259 -13.49 -16.14 14.05
C ALA A 259 -12.79 -14.76 13.97
N ARG A 260 -13.56 -13.68 13.87
CA ARG A 260 -13.02 -12.30 13.96
C ARG A 260 -12.36 -12.02 15.31
N LYS A 261 -12.96 -12.48 16.40
CA LYS A 261 -12.42 -12.35 17.75
C LYS A 261 -11.09 -13.11 17.88
N SER A 262 -11.04 -14.36 17.43
CA SER A 262 -9.79 -15.14 17.41
C SER A 262 -8.68 -14.42 16.65
N LEU A 263 -9.02 -13.84 15.49
CA LEU A 263 -8.03 -13.07 14.69
C LEU A 263 -7.59 -11.79 15.41
N ALA A 264 -8.50 -11.09 16.10
CA ALA A 264 -8.17 -9.90 16.88
C ALA A 264 -7.26 -10.22 18.09
N GLU A 265 -7.50 -11.35 18.77
CA GLU A 265 -6.64 -11.82 19.87
C GLU A 265 -5.22 -12.14 19.39
N ILE A 266 -5.08 -12.62 18.15
CA ILE A 266 -3.75 -12.81 17.54
C ILE A 266 -3.09 -11.45 17.28
N ALA A 267 -3.82 -10.44 16.78
CA ALA A 267 -3.27 -9.09 16.59
C ALA A 267 -2.74 -8.48 17.90
N ASP A 268 -3.44 -8.70 19.01
CA ASP A 268 -3.06 -8.19 20.33
C ASP A 268 -1.80 -8.89 20.89
N SER A 269 -1.37 -10.01 20.31
CA SER A 269 -0.18 -10.75 20.77
C SER A 269 1.12 -10.22 20.17
N PHE A 270 1.05 -9.36 19.17
CA PHE A 270 2.18 -8.68 18.54
C PHE A 270 2.33 -7.25 19.07
#